data_e35d0020d8431eaaec2e5dedd1ad0a71
#
_entry.id   e35d0020d8431eaaec2e5dedd1ad0a71
#
_cell.length_a   1.000
_cell.length_b   1.000
_cell.length_c   1.000
_cell.angle_alpha   90.00
_cell.angle_beta   90.00
_cell.angle_gamma   90.00
#
_symmetry.space_group_name_H-M   'P 1'
#
loop_
_entity.id
_entity.type
_entity.pdbx_description
1 polymer ?
#
loop_
_entity_poly.entity_id
_entity_poly.type
_entity_poly.pdbx_seq_one_letter_code
_entity_poly.pdbx_strand_id
1 'polypeptide(L)'
;MDRQPVLEGERLLLRPLAAEDWDALYAVASDPLVWELHPAHDRWQEPVFRAYFADALAQGGALAVIDKTSGAIIGSSRMQAYDPAGGGSIEIGWTFLARSHWGGGTNREMKRLMLAHALKYVARVDFRVGETNLRSRRAMEKIGGRLTDRDGGVVQTASGPARHVVYEITRDNFAFGPLQTG
;
A
#
# COMPACT_ATOMS: atom_id res chain seq x y z
N MET A 1 0.63 11.99 -14.00
CA MET A 1 1.35 10.81 -13.49
C MET A 1 0.50 9.57 -13.73
N ASP A 2 1.08 8.53 -14.30
CA ASP A 2 0.42 7.22 -14.36
C ASP A 2 0.36 6.62 -12.95
N ARG A 3 -0.84 6.28 -12.47
CA ARG A 3 -1.08 5.68 -11.15
C ARG A 3 -1.19 4.16 -11.19
N GLN A 4 -1.19 3.57 -12.40
CA GLN A 4 -1.28 2.12 -12.61
C GLN A 4 -0.17 1.61 -13.54
N PRO A 5 1.10 1.96 -13.27
CA PRO A 5 2.21 1.48 -14.08
C PRO A 5 2.43 -0.03 -13.90
N VAL A 6 3.09 -0.64 -14.89
CA VAL A 6 3.73 -1.93 -14.69
C VAL A 6 5.12 -1.68 -14.11
N LEU A 7 5.39 -2.24 -12.93
CA LEU A 7 6.66 -2.10 -12.22
C LEU A 7 7.25 -3.49 -11.99
N GLU A 8 8.45 -3.69 -12.50
CA GLU A 8 9.15 -4.98 -12.37
C GLU A 8 10.39 -4.83 -11.48
N GLY A 9 10.47 -5.69 -10.48
CA GLY A 9 11.60 -5.85 -9.59
C GLY A 9 12.29 -7.19 -9.76
N GLU A 10 13.14 -7.52 -8.81
CA GLU A 10 13.86 -8.79 -8.79
C GLU A 10 12.89 -9.96 -8.58
N ARG A 11 12.06 -9.86 -7.55
CA ARG A 11 11.12 -10.93 -7.13
C ARG A 11 9.67 -10.59 -7.44
N LEU A 12 9.33 -9.33 -7.63
CA LEU A 12 7.96 -8.85 -7.76
C LEU A 12 7.70 -8.26 -9.13
N LEU A 13 6.47 -8.49 -9.59
CA LEU A 13 5.83 -7.75 -10.66
C LEU A 13 4.58 -7.07 -10.11
N LEU A 14 4.47 -5.76 -10.27
CA LEU A 14 3.26 -4.99 -10.00
C LEU A 14 2.64 -4.59 -11.33
N ARG A 15 1.35 -4.83 -11.50
CA ARG A 15 0.59 -4.41 -12.68
C ARG A 15 -0.77 -3.85 -12.28
N PRO A 16 -1.45 -3.12 -13.17
CA PRO A 16 -2.82 -2.69 -12.91
C PRO A 16 -3.69 -3.84 -12.41
N LEU A 17 -4.48 -3.57 -11.35
CA LEU A 17 -5.49 -4.49 -10.86
C LEU A 17 -6.60 -4.60 -11.91
N ALA A 18 -7.04 -5.83 -12.23
CA ALA A 18 -8.09 -6.12 -13.17
C ALA A 18 -9.24 -6.88 -12.48
N ALA A 19 -10.43 -6.89 -13.12
CA ALA A 19 -11.60 -7.56 -12.56
C ALA A 19 -11.40 -9.07 -12.42
N GLU A 20 -10.62 -9.65 -13.32
CA GLU A 20 -10.27 -11.08 -13.36
C GLU A 20 -9.39 -11.53 -12.20
N ASP A 21 -8.79 -10.58 -11.47
CA ASP A 21 -7.94 -10.86 -10.30
C ASP A 21 -8.73 -11.19 -9.03
N TRP A 22 -10.07 -11.11 -9.09
CA TRP A 22 -10.93 -11.28 -7.92
C TRP A 22 -10.64 -12.54 -7.12
N ASP A 23 -10.69 -13.70 -7.75
CA ASP A 23 -10.56 -14.98 -7.05
C ASP A 23 -9.17 -15.11 -6.37
N ALA A 24 -8.13 -14.79 -7.11
CA ALA A 24 -6.75 -14.87 -6.60
C ALA A 24 -6.50 -13.86 -5.46
N LEU A 25 -7.01 -12.64 -5.61
CA LEU A 25 -6.81 -11.61 -4.59
C LEU A 25 -7.66 -11.86 -3.35
N TYR A 26 -8.90 -12.34 -3.51
CA TYR A 26 -9.75 -12.69 -2.38
C TYR A 26 -9.22 -13.91 -1.63
N ALA A 27 -8.60 -14.87 -2.30
CA ALA A 27 -7.92 -15.98 -1.62
C ALA A 27 -6.87 -15.49 -0.62
N VAL A 28 -6.14 -14.41 -0.94
CA VAL A 28 -5.21 -13.75 0.01
C VAL A 28 -5.97 -12.98 1.09
N ALA A 29 -6.98 -12.21 0.71
CA ALA A 29 -7.70 -11.31 1.61
C ALA A 29 -8.62 -12.04 2.59
N SER A 30 -9.07 -13.25 2.27
CA SER A 30 -9.97 -14.04 3.12
C SER A 30 -9.32 -14.57 4.40
N ASP A 31 -8.00 -14.46 4.55
CA ASP A 31 -7.30 -14.78 5.79
C ASP A 31 -7.52 -13.66 6.83
N PRO A 32 -8.27 -13.88 7.93
CA PRO A 32 -8.55 -12.84 8.92
C PRO A 32 -7.29 -12.30 9.60
N LEU A 33 -6.23 -13.08 9.68
CA LEU A 33 -4.97 -12.65 10.30
C LEU A 33 -4.21 -11.62 9.47
N VAL A 34 -4.52 -11.47 8.19
CA VAL A 34 -4.01 -10.36 7.36
C VAL A 34 -4.47 -9.01 7.92
N TRP A 35 -5.69 -8.97 8.47
CA TRP A 35 -6.38 -7.76 8.90
C TRP A 35 -6.40 -7.55 10.43
N GLU A 36 -5.85 -8.47 11.21
CA GLU A 36 -5.93 -8.49 12.68
C GLU A 36 -5.56 -7.15 13.33
N LEU A 37 -4.52 -6.50 12.87
CA LEU A 37 -4.06 -5.20 13.38
C LEU A 37 -4.52 -4.00 12.53
N HIS A 38 -5.31 -4.27 11.48
CA HIS A 38 -5.80 -3.23 10.59
C HIS A 38 -7.08 -2.59 11.17
N PRO A 39 -7.29 -1.26 11.06
CA PRO A 39 -8.54 -0.64 11.48
C PRO A 39 -9.80 -1.28 10.87
N ALA A 40 -9.75 -1.62 9.59
CA ALA A 40 -10.80 -2.38 8.89
C ALA A 40 -10.50 -3.89 8.99
N HIS A 41 -10.60 -4.45 10.21
CA HIS A 41 -10.26 -5.84 10.51
C HIS A 41 -11.29 -6.86 9.98
N ASP A 42 -12.43 -6.41 9.49
CA ASP A 42 -13.50 -7.21 8.91
C ASP A 42 -13.34 -7.45 7.38
N ARG A 43 -12.30 -6.93 6.74
CA ARG A 43 -12.07 -7.06 5.29
C ARG A 43 -11.86 -8.48 4.78
N TRP A 44 -11.61 -9.44 5.66
CA TRP A 44 -11.57 -10.86 5.29
C TRP A 44 -12.94 -11.39 4.87
N GLN A 45 -14.04 -10.73 5.27
CA GLN A 45 -15.40 -11.11 4.90
C GLN A 45 -15.67 -10.74 3.44
N GLU A 46 -16.21 -11.68 2.67
CA GLU A 46 -16.41 -11.49 1.24
C GLU A 46 -17.21 -10.23 0.88
N PRO A 47 -18.36 -9.91 1.51
CA PRO A 47 -19.10 -8.70 1.14
C PRO A 47 -18.30 -7.41 1.38
N VAL A 48 -17.52 -7.37 2.45
CA VAL A 48 -16.67 -6.20 2.80
C VAL A 48 -15.52 -6.07 1.80
N PHE A 49 -14.85 -7.18 1.50
CA PHE A 49 -13.76 -7.17 0.52
C PHE A 49 -14.26 -6.90 -0.90
N ARG A 50 -15.47 -7.35 -1.24
CA ARG A 50 -16.09 -7.07 -2.55
C ARG A 50 -16.31 -5.57 -2.75
N ALA A 51 -16.79 -4.86 -1.73
CA ALA A 51 -16.91 -3.40 -1.78
C ALA A 51 -15.54 -2.71 -1.92
N TYR A 52 -14.53 -3.16 -1.18
CA TYR A 52 -13.15 -2.68 -1.29
C TYR A 52 -12.57 -2.90 -2.70
N PHE A 53 -12.79 -4.08 -3.28
CA PHE A 53 -12.29 -4.44 -4.62
C PHE A 53 -12.98 -3.62 -5.71
N ALA A 54 -14.32 -3.47 -5.63
CA ALA A 54 -15.09 -2.65 -6.55
C ALA A 54 -14.64 -1.18 -6.52
N ASP A 55 -14.42 -0.62 -5.31
CA ASP A 55 -13.86 0.72 -5.15
C ASP A 55 -12.45 0.82 -5.76
N ALA A 56 -11.61 -0.18 -5.56
CA ALA A 56 -10.27 -0.21 -6.14
C ALA A 56 -10.27 -0.13 -7.67
N LEU A 57 -11.18 -0.84 -8.33
CA LEU A 57 -11.36 -0.77 -9.78
C LEU A 57 -11.94 0.57 -10.22
N ALA A 58 -12.95 1.08 -9.53
CA ALA A 58 -13.63 2.33 -9.89
C ALA A 58 -12.72 3.56 -9.74
N GLN A 59 -11.95 3.65 -8.67
CA GLN A 59 -11.06 4.77 -8.40
C GLN A 59 -9.75 4.72 -9.23
N GLY A 60 -9.37 3.55 -9.70
CA GLY A 60 -8.08 3.32 -10.32
C GLY A 60 -6.90 3.40 -9.32
N GLY A 61 -5.67 3.32 -9.82
CA GLY A 61 -4.48 3.42 -8.99
C GLY A 61 -4.11 2.14 -8.23
N ALA A 62 -4.95 1.11 -8.23
CA ALA A 62 -4.66 -0.17 -7.60
C ALA A 62 -3.77 -1.04 -8.46
N LEU A 63 -2.79 -1.68 -7.83
CA LEU A 63 -1.86 -2.63 -8.44
C LEU A 63 -1.99 -3.99 -7.78
N ALA A 64 -2.06 -5.04 -8.58
CA ALA A 64 -1.85 -6.41 -8.14
C ALA A 64 -0.36 -6.63 -7.92
N VAL A 65 0.01 -7.27 -6.82
CA VAL A 65 1.39 -7.66 -6.49
C VAL A 65 1.56 -9.14 -6.76
N ILE A 66 2.47 -9.47 -7.66
CA ILE A 66 2.70 -10.82 -8.14
C ILE A 66 4.10 -11.27 -7.72
N ASP A 67 4.20 -12.44 -7.12
CA ASP A 67 5.48 -13.13 -6.92
C ASP A 67 5.92 -13.76 -8.23
N LYS A 68 7.04 -13.32 -8.78
CA LYS A 68 7.58 -13.81 -10.07
C LYS A 68 7.98 -15.27 -10.04
N THR A 69 8.30 -15.82 -8.87
CA THR A 69 8.72 -17.22 -8.73
C THR A 69 7.53 -18.15 -8.91
N SER A 70 6.40 -17.83 -8.31
CA SER A 70 5.18 -18.66 -8.37
C SER A 70 4.19 -18.22 -9.44
N GLY A 71 4.29 -16.97 -9.92
CA GLY A 71 3.29 -16.33 -10.76
C GLY A 71 2.00 -15.96 -10.02
N ALA A 72 1.93 -16.19 -8.71
CA ALA A 72 0.73 -15.95 -7.91
C ALA A 72 0.56 -14.47 -7.53
N ILE A 73 -0.68 -14.00 -7.48
CA ILE A 73 -1.02 -12.74 -6.84
C ILE A 73 -0.92 -12.94 -5.33
N ILE A 74 -0.10 -12.13 -4.68
CA ILE A 74 0.20 -12.20 -3.25
C ILE A 74 -0.31 -11.00 -2.45
N GLY A 75 -0.99 -10.05 -3.11
CA GLY A 75 -1.55 -8.89 -2.46
C GLY A 75 -1.82 -7.74 -3.41
N SER A 76 -2.07 -6.58 -2.83
CA SER A 76 -2.35 -5.35 -3.58
C SER A 76 -1.83 -4.12 -2.83
N SER A 77 -1.60 -3.05 -3.57
CA SER A 77 -1.32 -1.71 -3.05
C SER A 77 -1.90 -0.68 -4.02
N ARG A 78 -2.13 0.55 -3.57
CA ARG A 78 -2.82 1.58 -4.37
C ARG A 78 -2.08 2.92 -4.31
N MET A 79 -2.07 3.64 -5.44
CA MET A 79 -1.66 5.05 -5.55
C MET A 79 -2.90 5.91 -5.75
N GLN A 80 -3.20 6.80 -4.81
CA GLN A 80 -4.40 7.64 -4.84
C GLN A 80 -4.12 9.07 -4.37
N ALA A 81 -5.15 9.93 -4.42
CA ALA A 81 -5.09 11.30 -3.92
C ALA A 81 -3.90 12.10 -4.48
N TYR A 82 -3.71 12.02 -5.80
CA TYR A 82 -2.71 12.85 -6.47
C TYR A 82 -3.09 14.33 -6.37
N ASP A 83 -2.17 15.13 -5.82
CA ASP A 83 -2.27 16.59 -5.74
C ASP A 83 -1.03 17.20 -6.41
N PRO A 84 -1.20 18.01 -7.48
CA PRO A 84 -0.08 18.67 -8.15
C PRO A 84 0.49 19.88 -7.40
N ALA A 85 -0.19 20.38 -6.35
CA ALA A 85 0.24 21.56 -5.61
C ALA A 85 1.57 21.32 -4.86
N GLY A 86 2.37 22.37 -4.68
CA GLY A 86 3.58 22.32 -3.85
C GLY A 86 4.65 21.33 -4.33
N GLY A 87 4.77 21.11 -5.64
CA GLY A 87 5.70 20.13 -6.21
C GLY A 87 5.11 18.72 -6.35
N GLY A 88 3.88 18.56 -5.95
CA GLY A 88 3.09 17.33 -6.08
C GLY A 88 3.23 16.38 -4.90
N SER A 89 2.10 15.74 -4.58
CA SER A 89 2.05 14.61 -3.64
C SER A 89 1.11 13.52 -4.14
N ILE A 90 1.30 12.31 -3.61
CA ILE A 90 0.42 11.17 -3.83
C ILE A 90 0.41 10.30 -2.59
N GLU A 91 -0.71 9.63 -2.32
CA GLU A 91 -0.80 8.64 -1.26
C GLU A 91 -0.55 7.23 -1.80
N ILE A 92 0.31 6.46 -1.13
CA ILE A 92 0.42 5.01 -1.30
C ILE A 92 -0.18 4.35 -0.07
N GLY A 93 -1.24 3.56 -0.28
CA GLY A 93 -1.96 2.92 0.79
C GLY A 93 -2.72 1.67 0.32
N TRP A 94 -3.75 1.31 1.12
CA TRP A 94 -4.59 0.14 0.86
C TRP A 94 -3.79 -1.15 0.64
N THR A 95 -2.64 -1.24 1.29
CA THR A 95 -1.68 -2.32 1.10
C THR A 95 -2.02 -3.51 1.98
N PHE A 96 -2.08 -4.69 1.40
CA PHE A 96 -2.03 -5.95 2.10
C PHE A 96 -1.24 -6.98 1.31
N LEU A 97 -0.65 -7.93 2.02
CA LEU A 97 0.15 -9.03 1.47
C LEU A 97 -0.20 -10.32 2.18
N ALA A 98 -0.13 -11.43 1.47
CA ALA A 98 -0.22 -12.77 2.04
C ALA A 98 0.79 -12.95 3.17
N ARG A 99 0.37 -13.56 4.27
CA ARG A 99 1.23 -13.76 5.46
C ARG A 99 2.52 -14.52 5.16
N SER A 100 2.47 -15.46 4.22
CA SER A 100 3.65 -16.19 3.73
C SER A 100 4.77 -15.29 3.18
N HIS A 101 4.43 -14.04 2.83
CA HIS A 101 5.36 -13.05 2.27
C HIS A 101 5.71 -11.93 3.28
N TRP A 102 5.34 -12.09 4.55
CA TRP A 102 5.73 -11.15 5.59
C TRP A 102 7.17 -11.37 6.04
N GLY A 103 7.87 -10.30 6.40
CA GLY A 103 9.23 -10.37 6.95
C GLY A 103 10.35 -10.62 5.93
N GLY A 104 10.06 -11.15 4.74
CA GLY A 104 11.04 -11.56 3.73
C GLY A 104 11.49 -10.45 2.76
N GLY A 105 11.26 -9.17 3.07
CA GLY A 105 11.65 -8.06 2.18
C GLY A 105 10.63 -7.74 1.07
N THR A 106 9.55 -8.50 0.94
CA THR A 106 8.51 -8.29 -0.08
C THR A 106 7.90 -6.88 -0.02
N ASN A 107 7.49 -6.43 1.17
CA ASN A 107 6.97 -5.08 1.35
C ASN A 107 8.02 -4.01 1.02
N ARG A 108 9.29 -4.26 1.34
CA ARG A 108 10.42 -3.36 1.04
C ARG A 108 10.59 -3.19 -0.47
N GLU A 109 10.63 -4.29 -1.22
CA GLU A 109 10.77 -4.27 -2.67
C GLU A 109 9.57 -3.60 -3.34
N MET A 110 8.35 -3.99 -2.95
CA MET A 110 7.12 -3.38 -3.46
C MET A 110 7.12 -1.86 -3.25
N LYS A 111 7.40 -1.40 -2.02
CA LYS A 111 7.44 0.04 -1.71
C LYS A 111 8.56 0.76 -2.44
N ARG A 112 9.73 0.15 -2.61
CA ARG A 112 10.81 0.72 -3.40
C ARG A 112 10.40 0.97 -4.85
N LEU A 113 9.76 0.00 -5.49
CA LEU A 113 9.28 0.11 -6.86
C LEU A 113 8.24 1.24 -7.01
N MET A 114 7.24 1.26 -6.12
CA MET A 114 6.19 2.28 -6.15
C MET A 114 6.73 3.69 -5.86
N LEU A 115 7.61 3.84 -4.88
CA LEU A 115 8.25 5.10 -4.54
C LEU A 115 9.17 5.59 -5.66
N ALA A 116 9.99 4.71 -6.24
CA ALA A 116 10.87 5.05 -7.36
C ALA A 116 10.08 5.54 -8.58
N HIS A 117 8.88 4.99 -8.82
CA HIS A 117 7.98 5.49 -9.85
C HIS A 117 7.36 6.84 -9.46
N ALA A 118 6.71 6.92 -8.31
CA ALA A 118 5.93 8.09 -7.89
C ALA A 118 6.82 9.36 -7.78
N LEU A 119 7.98 9.23 -7.15
CA LEU A 119 8.90 10.36 -6.90
C LEU A 119 9.57 10.93 -8.16
N LYS A 120 9.37 10.33 -9.34
CA LYS A 120 9.70 10.97 -10.63
C LYS A 120 8.77 12.16 -10.91
N TYR A 121 7.54 12.10 -10.42
CA TYR A 121 6.45 13.03 -10.76
C TYR A 121 6.05 13.95 -9.60
N VAL A 122 6.25 13.49 -8.35
CA VAL A 122 5.86 14.24 -7.15
C VAL A 122 7.05 14.47 -6.23
N ALA A 123 6.99 15.51 -5.42
CA ALA A 123 8.03 15.81 -4.42
C ALA A 123 7.89 14.90 -3.19
N ARG A 124 6.68 14.40 -2.92
CA ARG A 124 6.35 13.70 -1.68
C ARG A 124 5.36 12.56 -1.92
N VAL A 125 5.56 11.45 -1.21
CA VAL A 125 4.59 10.36 -1.09
C VAL A 125 4.12 10.29 0.37
N ASP A 126 2.82 10.28 0.55
CA ASP A 126 2.16 10.18 1.85
C ASP A 126 1.63 8.75 2.11
N PHE A 127 1.58 8.38 3.38
CA PHE A 127 1.05 7.10 3.85
C PHE A 127 0.16 7.36 5.06
N ARG A 128 -1.13 7.09 4.94
CA ARG A 128 -2.04 7.12 6.09
C ARG A 128 -2.07 5.75 6.75
N VAL A 129 -1.74 5.71 8.02
CA VAL A 129 -1.65 4.47 8.80
C VAL A 129 -2.51 4.61 10.04
N GLY A 130 -3.27 3.56 10.36
CA GLY A 130 -4.03 3.54 11.61
C GLY A 130 -3.10 3.79 12.81
N GLU A 131 -3.46 4.72 13.68
CA GLU A 131 -2.63 5.14 14.81
C GLU A 131 -2.21 3.97 15.70
N THR A 132 -3.10 3.01 15.91
CA THR A 132 -2.88 1.80 16.70
C THR A 132 -2.26 0.64 15.93
N ASN A 133 -2.13 0.74 14.60
CA ASN A 133 -1.54 -0.31 13.76
C ASN A 133 0.00 -0.27 13.84
N LEU A 134 0.55 -0.72 14.96
CA LEU A 134 1.98 -0.67 15.24
C LEU A 134 2.82 -1.46 14.21
N ARG A 135 2.27 -2.53 13.63
CA ARG A 135 2.96 -3.29 12.59
C ARG A 135 3.19 -2.42 11.34
N SER A 136 2.15 -1.75 10.87
CA SER A 136 2.25 -0.86 9.71
C SER A 136 3.13 0.36 10.00
N ARG A 137 3.04 0.95 11.20
CA ARG A 137 3.89 2.08 11.60
C ARG A 137 5.37 1.71 11.57
N ARG A 138 5.73 0.57 12.18
CA ARG A 138 7.12 0.05 12.14
C ARG A 138 7.58 -0.27 10.71
N ALA A 139 6.67 -0.76 9.85
CA ALA A 139 7.00 -1.00 8.44
C ALA A 139 7.31 0.31 7.70
N MET A 140 6.59 1.40 7.98
CA MET A 140 6.87 2.73 7.42
C MET A 140 8.23 3.27 7.89
N GLU A 141 8.53 3.18 9.17
CA GLU A 141 9.81 3.61 9.74
C GLU A 141 11.00 2.85 9.11
N LYS A 142 10.85 1.53 8.94
CA LYS A 142 11.88 0.67 8.31
C LYS A 142 12.19 1.04 6.86
N ILE A 143 11.27 1.61 6.13
CA ILE A 143 11.48 2.07 4.76
C ILE A 143 11.87 3.55 4.65
N GLY A 144 12.09 4.22 5.77
CA GLY A 144 12.51 5.62 5.83
C GLY A 144 11.35 6.63 5.90
N GLY A 145 10.13 6.17 6.16
CA GLY A 145 8.98 7.05 6.40
C GLY A 145 9.17 7.88 7.66
N ARG A 146 8.87 9.17 7.58
CA ARG A 146 8.92 10.11 8.70
C ARG A 146 7.49 10.44 9.13
N LEU A 147 7.20 10.27 10.42
CA LEU A 147 5.94 10.69 11.00
C LEU A 147 5.83 12.22 10.93
N THR A 148 4.68 12.71 10.50
CA THR A 148 4.37 14.14 10.42
C THR A 148 3.39 14.54 11.51
N ASP A 149 3.19 15.84 11.70
CA ASP A 149 2.16 16.42 12.55
C ASP A 149 0.82 16.65 11.83
N ARG A 150 0.74 16.27 10.54
CA ARG A 150 -0.49 16.38 9.74
C ARG A 150 -1.56 15.39 10.24
N ASP A 151 -2.81 15.89 10.32
CA ASP A 151 -3.95 15.04 10.68
C ASP A 151 -4.22 14.02 9.56
N GLY A 152 -4.16 12.75 9.89
CA GLY A 152 -4.52 11.65 8.99
C GLY A 152 -6.03 11.40 8.89
N GLY A 153 -6.81 12.11 9.70
CA GLY A 153 -8.27 12.00 9.74
C GLY A 153 -8.76 10.78 10.53
N VAL A 154 -10.08 10.68 10.57
CA VAL A 154 -10.80 9.58 11.23
C VAL A 154 -11.62 8.83 10.17
N VAL A 155 -11.45 7.52 10.10
CA VAL A 155 -12.21 6.64 9.22
C VAL A 155 -13.19 5.82 10.06
N GLN A 156 -14.44 5.74 9.65
CA GLN A 156 -15.42 4.86 10.29
C GLN A 156 -15.14 3.41 9.88
N THR A 157 -15.05 2.55 10.88
CA THR A 157 -14.83 1.11 10.69
C THR A 157 -15.91 0.32 11.43
N ALA A 158 -15.98 -0.99 11.20
CA ALA A 158 -16.90 -1.86 11.91
C ALA A 158 -16.73 -1.83 13.45
N SER A 159 -15.52 -1.48 13.92
CA SER A 159 -15.22 -1.31 15.36
C SER A 159 -15.37 0.12 15.87
N GLY A 160 -15.88 1.03 15.04
CA GLY A 160 -16.02 2.44 15.37
C GLY A 160 -14.97 3.32 14.68
N PRO A 161 -14.80 4.58 15.14
CA PRO A 161 -13.89 5.53 14.53
C PRO A 161 -12.42 5.14 14.76
N ALA A 162 -11.64 5.10 13.69
CA ALA A 162 -10.22 4.83 13.73
C ALA A 162 -9.41 6.06 13.28
N ARG A 163 -8.57 6.59 14.16
CA ARG A 163 -7.65 7.68 13.84
C ARG A 163 -6.48 7.18 12.99
N HIS A 164 -6.03 8.04 12.10
CA HIS A 164 -4.86 7.79 11.27
C HIS A 164 -3.79 8.84 11.54
N VAL A 165 -2.53 8.41 11.41
CA VAL A 165 -1.35 9.27 11.37
C VAL A 165 -0.80 9.28 9.95
N VAL A 166 -0.07 10.34 9.60
CA VAL A 166 0.52 10.50 8.27
C VAL A 166 2.03 10.35 8.37
N TYR A 167 2.57 9.40 7.63
CA TYR A 167 3.99 9.31 7.33
C TYR A 167 4.25 9.88 5.94
N GLU A 168 5.46 10.39 5.71
CA GLU A 168 5.87 10.86 4.40
C GLU A 168 7.25 10.34 4.00
N ILE A 169 7.46 10.21 2.70
CA ILE A 169 8.78 10.02 2.09
C ILE A 169 8.92 11.05 0.97
N THR A 170 9.93 11.91 1.08
CA THR A 170 10.30 12.89 0.06
C THR A 170 11.35 12.33 -0.90
N ARG A 171 11.61 13.02 -2.01
CA ARG A 171 12.72 12.66 -2.93
C ARG A 171 14.04 12.52 -2.21
N ASP A 172 14.37 13.48 -1.33
CA ASP A 172 15.63 13.47 -0.60
C ASP A 172 15.70 12.29 0.38
N ASN A 173 14.62 12.07 1.14
CA ASN A 173 14.56 10.93 2.06
C ASN A 173 14.67 9.59 1.34
N PHE A 174 14.11 9.48 0.13
CA PHE A 174 14.20 8.28 -0.68
C PHE A 174 15.60 8.09 -1.25
N ALA A 175 16.21 9.15 -1.79
CA ALA A 175 17.53 9.08 -2.42
C ALA A 175 18.65 8.62 -1.46
N PHE A 176 18.55 9.01 -0.19
CA PHE A 176 19.53 8.68 0.87
C PHE A 176 18.98 7.72 1.91
N GLY A 177 17.80 7.17 1.67
CA GLY A 177 17.07 6.36 2.63
C GLY A 177 17.41 4.86 2.56
N PRO A 178 16.86 4.09 3.50
CA PRO A 178 17.18 2.65 3.64
C PRO A 178 16.73 1.79 2.45
N LEU A 179 15.87 2.29 1.57
CA LEU A 179 15.44 1.56 0.37
C LEU A 179 16.47 1.57 -0.76
N GLN A 180 17.52 2.39 -0.67
CA GLN A 180 18.62 2.46 -1.65
C GLN A 180 19.80 1.57 -1.26
N THR A 181 19.89 1.18 0.01
CA THR A 181 20.95 0.32 0.53
C THR A 181 20.44 -1.11 0.69
N GLY A 182 20.92 -2.02 -0.15
CA GLY A 182 20.61 -3.45 -0.08
C GLY A 182 20.69 -4.11 -1.42
#